data_2d16afd24c10cf5e38d0984017747955
#
_entry.id   2d16afd24c10cf5e38d0984017747955
#
_cell.length_a   1.000
_cell.length_b   1.000
_cell.length_c   1.000
_cell.angle_alpha   90.00
_cell.angle_beta   90.00
_cell.angle_gamma   90.00
#
_symmetry.space_group_name_H-M   'P 1'
#
loop_
_entity.id
_entity.type
_entity.pdbx_description
1 polymer ?
#
loop_
_entity_poly.entity_id
_entity_poly.type
_entity_poly.pdbx_seq_one_letter_code
_entity_poly.pdbx_strand_id
1 'polypeptide(L)'
;LDWIRKPEEPAGAAGRPLTLLSGQRLTLGQFSRDKAVLVYFWGSWCGVCRYQSPIIDDLAADGVPVVGVAVRSGSSAEVAAYMAKRGLGFPTVNDEDGGLARSWRIVATPAVVLVKNGKMVHYTTGISSYWGLRARIFQADVFG
;
A
#
# COMPACT_ATOMS: atom_id res chain seq x y z
N LEU A 1 4.01 21.75 10.10
CA LEU A 1 3.03 22.17 9.12
C LEU A 1 2.76 21.07 8.11
N ASP A 2 1.51 20.91 7.74
CA ASP A 2 1.07 19.78 6.93
C ASP A 2 1.75 19.73 5.57
N TRP A 3 1.99 20.87 4.96
CA TRP A 3 2.58 20.92 3.62
C TRP A 3 3.99 20.36 3.56
N ILE A 4 4.74 20.38 4.65
CA ILE A 4 6.08 19.80 4.66
C ILE A 4 6.08 18.33 5.06
N ARG A 5 4.94 17.83 5.53
CA ARG A 5 4.78 16.41 5.96
C ARG A 5 3.89 15.62 5.03
N LYS A 6 3.40 16.26 3.98
CA LYS A 6 2.54 15.59 3.02
C LYS A 6 3.30 14.43 2.38
N PRO A 7 2.72 13.23 2.37
CA PRO A 7 3.33 12.12 1.64
C PRO A 7 3.44 12.45 0.16
N GLU A 8 4.52 11.99 -0.44
CA GLU A 8 4.66 12.07 -1.89
C GLU A 8 5.58 10.96 -2.36
N GLU A 9 5.43 10.57 -3.60
CA GLU A 9 6.31 9.59 -4.19
C GLU A 9 7.71 10.19 -4.34
N PRO A 10 8.76 9.45 -3.95
CA PRO A 10 10.13 9.91 -4.16
C PRO A 10 10.48 9.94 -5.64
N ALA A 11 11.46 10.78 -6.01
CA ALA A 11 11.93 10.85 -7.38
C ALA A 11 12.34 9.47 -7.87
N GLY A 12 11.82 9.06 -9.03
CA GLY A 12 12.13 7.77 -9.62
C GLY A 12 11.38 6.59 -9.02
N ALA A 13 10.41 6.83 -8.11
CA ALA A 13 9.68 5.75 -7.47
C ALA A 13 8.93 4.86 -8.46
N ALA A 14 8.39 5.45 -9.53
CA ALA A 14 7.63 4.70 -10.52
C ALA A 14 8.46 3.64 -11.24
N GLY A 15 9.74 3.90 -11.46
CA GLY A 15 10.63 2.96 -12.15
C GLY A 15 11.42 2.04 -11.24
N ARG A 16 11.32 2.22 -9.93
CA ARG A 16 12.08 1.41 -8.98
C ARG A 16 11.43 0.04 -8.80
N PRO A 17 12.15 -1.07 -9.02
CA PRO A 17 11.56 -2.39 -8.82
C PRO A 17 11.23 -2.63 -7.36
N LEU A 18 10.05 -3.20 -7.14
CA LEU A 18 9.61 -3.69 -5.84
C LEU A 18 9.55 -5.20 -5.91
N THR A 19 10.07 -5.87 -4.88
CA THR A 19 10.05 -7.33 -4.80
C THR A 19 9.00 -7.75 -3.79
N LEU A 20 8.02 -8.52 -4.25
CA LEU A 20 6.95 -9.05 -3.39
C LEU A 20 7.47 -10.24 -2.57
N LEU A 21 6.74 -10.60 -1.53
CA LEU A 21 7.07 -11.80 -0.72
C LEU A 21 7.13 -13.06 -1.58
N SER A 22 6.36 -13.11 -2.66
CA SER A 22 6.37 -14.24 -3.61
C SER A 22 7.64 -14.32 -4.43
N GLY A 23 8.48 -13.28 -4.41
CA GLY A 23 9.64 -13.16 -5.29
C GLY A 23 9.35 -12.44 -6.60
N GLN A 24 8.10 -12.23 -6.93
CA GLN A 24 7.74 -11.48 -8.12
C GLN A 24 8.17 -10.02 -7.98
N ARG A 25 8.68 -9.45 -9.07
CA ARG A 25 9.10 -8.05 -9.10
C ARG A 25 8.13 -7.25 -9.95
N LEU A 26 7.86 -6.01 -9.53
CA LEU A 26 7.03 -5.09 -10.29
C LEU A 26 7.52 -3.67 -10.09
N THR A 27 7.10 -2.78 -10.99
CA THR A 27 7.28 -1.33 -10.81
C THR A 27 5.92 -0.69 -10.71
N LEU A 28 5.80 0.34 -9.86
CA LEU A 28 4.52 1.04 -9.72
C LEU A 28 4.12 1.74 -11.02
N GLY A 29 5.09 2.22 -11.79
CA GLY A 29 4.80 2.86 -13.08
C GLY A 29 4.06 1.92 -14.04
N GLN A 30 4.54 0.68 -14.15
CA GLN A 30 3.89 -0.31 -15.02
C GLN A 30 2.57 -0.81 -14.43
N PHE A 31 2.58 -1.09 -13.11
CA PHE A 31 1.42 -1.65 -12.43
C PHE A 31 0.26 -0.67 -12.39
N SER A 32 0.55 0.63 -12.32
CA SER A 32 -0.47 1.69 -12.25
C SER A 32 -0.77 2.36 -13.59
N ARG A 33 -0.34 1.76 -14.69
CA ARG A 33 -0.58 2.36 -16.02
C ARG A 33 -2.07 2.37 -16.31
N ASP A 34 -2.63 3.57 -16.47
CA ASP A 34 -4.04 3.82 -16.79
C ASP A 34 -5.03 3.26 -15.75
N LYS A 35 -4.54 2.89 -14.58
CA LYS A 35 -5.36 2.26 -13.55
C LYS A 35 -4.82 2.58 -12.17
N ALA A 36 -5.69 2.96 -11.26
CA ALA A 36 -5.28 3.27 -9.89
C ALA A 36 -4.86 2.00 -9.15
N VAL A 37 -3.74 2.07 -8.47
CA VAL A 37 -3.23 1.01 -7.59
C VAL A 37 -3.30 1.51 -6.16
N LEU A 38 -3.81 0.66 -5.27
CA LEU A 38 -3.86 0.95 -3.85
C LEU A 38 -2.58 0.45 -3.21
N VAL A 39 -1.76 1.37 -2.68
CA VAL A 39 -0.56 1.02 -1.92
C VAL A 39 -0.91 1.17 -0.44
N TYR A 40 -0.83 0.06 0.29
CA TYR A 40 -1.27 -0.02 1.67
C TYR A 40 -0.08 -0.21 2.60
N PHE A 41 0.22 0.82 3.39
CA PHE A 41 1.29 0.76 4.39
C PHE A 41 0.71 0.29 5.72
N TRP A 42 1.25 -0.80 6.26
CA TRP A 42 0.75 -1.44 7.46
C TRP A 42 1.88 -2.05 8.28
N GLY A 43 1.56 -2.53 9.46
CA GLY A 43 2.54 -3.21 10.30
C GLY A 43 1.88 -4.25 11.18
N SER A 44 2.61 -5.33 11.48
CA SER A 44 2.15 -6.38 12.38
C SER A 44 1.96 -5.86 13.81
N TRP A 45 2.67 -4.80 14.15
CA TRP A 45 2.61 -4.12 15.45
C TRP A 45 1.48 -3.11 15.56
N CYS A 46 0.79 -2.83 14.48
CA CYS A 46 -0.23 -1.78 14.39
C CYS A 46 -1.60 -2.36 14.73
N GLY A 47 -2.15 -1.97 15.89
CA GLY A 47 -3.46 -2.49 16.34
C GLY A 47 -4.61 -2.13 15.41
N VAL A 48 -4.62 -0.90 14.89
CA VAL A 48 -5.68 -0.43 13.99
C VAL A 48 -5.62 -1.17 12.64
N CYS A 49 -4.42 -1.58 12.22
CA CYS A 49 -4.25 -2.32 10.97
C CYS A 49 -4.97 -3.67 10.98
N ARG A 50 -5.25 -4.23 12.17
CA ARG A 50 -6.03 -5.48 12.26
C ARG A 50 -7.42 -5.33 11.67
N TYR A 51 -7.98 -4.14 11.76
CA TYR A 51 -9.33 -3.87 11.24
C TYR A 51 -9.27 -3.42 9.78
N GLN A 52 -8.21 -2.71 9.40
CA GLN A 52 -8.08 -2.23 8.03
C GLN A 52 -7.65 -3.31 7.05
N SER A 53 -6.74 -4.20 7.46
CA SER A 53 -6.16 -5.18 6.55
C SER A 53 -7.19 -6.13 5.91
N PRO A 54 -8.21 -6.62 6.63
CA PRO A 54 -9.25 -7.44 5.99
C PRO A 54 -10.01 -6.70 4.89
N ILE A 55 -10.23 -5.39 5.07
CA ILE A 55 -10.91 -4.58 4.06
C ILE A 55 -10.04 -4.46 2.81
N ILE A 56 -8.75 -4.25 2.99
CA ILE A 56 -7.80 -4.19 1.87
C ILE A 56 -7.77 -5.54 1.15
N ASP A 57 -7.79 -6.63 1.90
CA ASP A 57 -7.79 -7.97 1.32
C ASP A 57 -9.06 -8.23 0.51
N ASP A 58 -10.21 -7.77 0.99
CA ASP A 58 -11.47 -7.86 0.26
C ASP A 58 -11.40 -7.09 -1.06
N LEU A 59 -10.83 -5.89 -1.03
CA LEU A 59 -10.64 -5.09 -2.25
C LEU A 59 -9.76 -5.83 -3.25
N ALA A 60 -8.67 -6.42 -2.80
CA ALA A 60 -7.76 -7.18 -3.68
C ALA A 60 -8.48 -8.40 -4.27
N ALA A 61 -9.25 -9.12 -3.45
CA ALA A 61 -10.02 -10.27 -3.91
C ALA A 61 -11.07 -9.89 -4.96
N ASP A 62 -11.60 -8.66 -4.85
CA ASP A 62 -12.59 -8.15 -5.78
C ASP A 62 -11.98 -7.50 -7.03
N GLY A 63 -10.67 -7.64 -7.22
CA GLY A 63 -10.01 -7.22 -8.45
C GLY A 63 -9.33 -5.85 -8.40
N VAL A 64 -9.31 -5.17 -7.26
CA VAL A 64 -8.59 -3.90 -7.14
C VAL A 64 -7.09 -4.21 -7.09
N PRO A 65 -6.26 -3.54 -7.91
CA PRO A 65 -4.82 -3.71 -7.80
C PRO A 65 -4.32 -3.18 -6.47
N VAL A 66 -3.68 -4.04 -5.69
CA VAL A 66 -3.19 -3.71 -4.36
C VAL A 66 -1.74 -4.12 -4.23
N VAL A 67 -0.94 -3.25 -3.61
CA VAL A 67 0.40 -3.59 -3.14
C VAL A 67 0.49 -3.20 -1.69
N GLY A 68 0.64 -4.18 -0.80
CA GLY A 68 0.89 -3.94 0.61
C GLY A 68 2.36 -3.66 0.85
N VAL A 69 2.65 -2.82 1.83
CA VAL A 69 4.00 -2.53 2.30
C VAL A 69 4.02 -2.78 3.80
N ALA A 70 4.67 -3.88 4.20
CA ALA A 70 4.78 -4.25 5.62
C ALA A 70 5.94 -3.48 6.23
N VAL A 71 5.64 -2.49 7.07
CA VAL A 71 6.65 -1.60 7.63
C VAL A 71 7.16 -2.17 8.95
N ARG A 72 8.46 -2.44 9.02
CA ARG A 72 9.14 -2.91 10.24
C ARG A 72 8.38 -4.03 10.93
N SER A 73 7.99 -5.03 10.19
CA SER A 73 7.18 -6.16 10.69
C SER A 73 7.97 -7.46 10.78
N GLY A 74 9.29 -7.37 10.71
CA GLY A 74 10.17 -8.52 10.81
C GLY A 74 10.69 -9.01 9.47
N SER A 75 11.22 -10.23 9.46
CA SER A 75 11.73 -10.84 8.25
C SER A 75 10.61 -11.17 7.27
N SER A 76 10.96 -11.45 6.03
CA SER A 76 9.96 -11.85 5.03
C SER A 76 9.22 -13.12 5.46
N ALA A 77 9.89 -14.08 6.09
CA ALA A 77 9.24 -15.28 6.60
C ALA A 77 8.25 -14.95 7.71
N GLU A 78 8.61 -14.03 8.61
CA GLU A 78 7.72 -13.61 9.69
C GLU A 78 6.48 -12.88 9.16
N VAL A 79 6.66 -11.99 8.17
CA VAL A 79 5.54 -11.28 7.55
C VAL A 79 4.62 -12.27 6.84
N ALA A 80 5.19 -13.20 6.08
CA ALA A 80 4.40 -14.22 5.39
C ALA A 80 3.58 -15.07 6.37
N ALA A 81 4.19 -15.48 7.48
CA ALA A 81 3.51 -16.26 8.51
C ALA A 81 2.39 -15.48 9.17
N TYR A 82 2.64 -14.21 9.48
CA TYR A 82 1.62 -13.33 10.05
C TYR A 82 0.40 -13.21 9.13
N MET A 83 0.66 -12.97 7.83
CA MET A 83 -0.42 -12.81 6.86
C MET A 83 -1.19 -14.12 6.67
N ALA A 84 -0.49 -15.25 6.58
CA ALA A 84 -1.14 -16.55 6.43
C ALA A 84 -2.04 -16.87 7.61
N LYS A 85 -1.57 -16.60 8.82
CA LYS A 85 -2.34 -16.84 10.04
C LYS A 85 -3.64 -16.03 10.07
N ARG A 86 -3.64 -14.86 9.45
CA ARG A 86 -4.80 -13.96 9.44
C ARG A 86 -5.61 -14.04 8.14
N GLY A 87 -5.25 -14.93 7.24
CA GLY A 87 -5.97 -15.11 5.98
C GLY A 87 -5.82 -13.93 5.03
N LEU A 88 -4.71 -13.21 5.09
CA LEU A 88 -4.46 -12.06 4.22
C LEU A 88 -3.63 -12.51 3.02
N GLY A 89 -4.13 -12.23 1.81
CA GLY A 89 -3.51 -12.67 0.56
C GLY A 89 -3.06 -11.57 -0.38
N PHE A 90 -3.24 -10.29 -0.04
CA PHE A 90 -2.83 -9.23 -0.95
C PHE A 90 -1.31 -9.23 -1.13
N PRO A 91 -0.83 -8.91 -2.37
CA PRO A 91 0.60 -8.86 -2.62
C PRO A 91 1.29 -7.86 -1.69
N THR A 92 2.44 -8.23 -1.15
CA THR A 92 3.10 -7.42 -0.13
C THR A 92 4.60 -7.34 -0.36
N VAL A 93 5.14 -6.14 -0.19
CA VAL A 93 6.58 -5.86 -0.13
C VAL A 93 6.98 -5.80 1.34
N ASN A 94 8.08 -6.44 1.70
CA ASN A 94 8.58 -6.36 3.07
C ASN A 94 9.53 -5.17 3.21
N ASP A 95 9.05 -4.12 3.88
CA ASP A 95 9.84 -2.93 4.19
C ASP A 95 10.43 -3.10 5.59
N GLU A 96 11.38 -4.01 5.72
CA GLU A 96 11.86 -4.50 7.00
C GLU A 96 12.43 -3.40 7.88
N ASP A 97 13.19 -2.47 7.30
CA ASP A 97 13.79 -1.36 8.05
C ASP A 97 12.95 -0.07 8.03
N GLY A 98 11.83 -0.07 7.31
CA GLY A 98 10.98 1.13 7.18
C GLY A 98 11.50 2.14 6.18
N GLY A 99 12.52 1.81 5.41
CA GLY A 99 13.13 2.76 4.47
C GLY A 99 12.19 3.19 3.36
N LEU A 100 11.40 2.26 2.84
CA LEU A 100 10.43 2.58 1.79
C LEU A 100 9.38 3.55 2.33
N ALA A 101 8.80 3.27 3.49
CA ALA A 101 7.82 4.16 4.09
C ALA A 101 8.40 5.55 4.34
N ARG A 102 9.64 5.63 4.84
CA ARG A 102 10.28 6.93 5.06
C ARG A 102 10.48 7.69 3.75
N SER A 103 10.87 6.99 2.68
CA SER A 103 11.08 7.65 1.39
C SER A 103 9.80 8.27 0.83
N TRP A 104 8.63 7.68 1.17
CA TRP A 104 7.33 8.21 0.79
C TRP A 104 6.75 9.17 1.83
N ARG A 105 7.51 9.47 2.88
CA ARG A 105 7.09 10.34 4.00
C ARG A 105 5.86 9.80 4.72
N ILE A 106 5.72 8.49 4.78
CA ILE A 106 4.63 7.85 5.53
C ILE A 106 5.07 7.81 7.00
N VAL A 107 4.29 8.45 7.87
CA VAL A 107 4.62 8.57 9.29
C VAL A 107 3.62 7.88 10.21
N ALA A 108 2.52 7.39 9.66
CA ALA A 108 1.48 6.72 10.44
C ALA A 108 0.88 5.57 9.65
N THR A 109 0.53 4.51 10.34
CA THR A 109 -0.17 3.36 9.76
C THR A 109 -1.51 3.16 10.48
N PRO A 110 -2.52 2.63 9.82
CA PRO A 110 -2.56 2.26 8.40
C PRO A 110 -2.57 3.52 7.51
N ALA A 111 -1.94 3.42 6.36
CA ALA A 111 -1.96 4.49 5.37
C ALA A 111 -2.27 3.90 4.00
N VAL A 112 -3.14 4.56 3.27
CA VAL A 112 -3.52 4.16 1.91
C VAL A 112 -3.11 5.27 0.96
N VAL A 113 -2.36 4.90 -0.07
CA VAL A 113 -1.95 5.80 -1.12
C VAL A 113 -2.49 5.24 -2.43
N LEU A 114 -3.16 6.07 -3.22
CA LEU A 114 -3.56 5.68 -4.56
C LEU A 114 -2.55 6.24 -5.55
N VAL A 115 -2.06 5.35 -6.42
CA VAL A 115 -1.05 5.71 -7.42
C VAL A 115 -1.65 5.42 -8.79
N LYS A 116 -1.57 6.38 -9.71
CA LYS A 116 -1.99 6.19 -11.10
C LYS A 116 -0.94 6.77 -12.02
N ASN A 117 -0.54 5.98 -13.02
CA ASN A 117 0.52 6.36 -13.95
C ASN A 117 1.80 6.78 -13.22
N GLY A 118 2.13 6.07 -12.14
CA GLY A 118 3.33 6.29 -11.36
C GLY A 118 3.29 7.45 -10.40
N LYS A 119 2.17 8.15 -10.28
CA LYS A 119 2.05 9.33 -9.43
C LYS A 119 1.00 9.15 -8.35
N MET A 120 1.27 9.68 -7.17
CA MET A 120 0.31 9.69 -6.08
C MET A 120 -0.84 10.63 -6.40
N VAL A 121 -2.06 10.10 -6.39
CA VAL A 121 -3.26 10.90 -6.68
C VAL A 121 -4.18 11.02 -5.46
N HIS A 122 -3.95 10.24 -4.41
CA HIS A 122 -4.73 10.33 -3.18
C HIS A 122 -3.96 9.72 -2.01
N TYR A 123 -4.20 10.24 -0.82
CA TYR A 123 -3.59 9.73 0.42
C TYR A 123 -4.59 9.83 1.57
N THR A 124 -4.62 8.80 2.42
CA THR A 124 -5.39 8.83 3.66
C THR A 124 -4.72 7.97 4.73
N THR A 125 -4.93 8.33 6.00
CA THR A 125 -4.48 7.53 7.15
C THR A 125 -5.67 7.15 8.00
N GLY A 126 -5.46 6.17 8.90
CA GLY A 126 -6.52 5.67 9.75
C GLY A 126 -7.42 4.71 9.01
N ILE A 127 -8.54 4.37 9.65
CA ILE A 127 -9.48 3.40 9.08
C ILE A 127 -10.31 4.04 7.98
N SER A 128 -10.43 3.33 6.86
CA SER A 128 -11.32 3.68 5.76
C SER A 128 -12.23 2.48 5.48
N SER A 129 -13.49 2.74 5.19
CA SER A 129 -14.44 1.67 4.86
C SER A 129 -14.18 1.12 3.46
N TYR A 130 -14.70 -0.09 3.21
CA TYR A 130 -14.63 -0.71 1.89
C TYR A 130 -15.22 0.23 0.81
N TRP A 131 -16.43 0.71 1.02
CA TRP A 131 -17.10 1.53 0.02
C TRP A 131 -16.48 2.93 -0.11
N GLY A 132 -15.93 3.47 0.99
CA GLY A 132 -15.20 4.72 0.94
C GLY A 132 -13.95 4.60 0.06
N LEU A 133 -13.22 3.51 0.20
CA LEU A 133 -12.04 3.28 -0.65
C LEU A 133 -12.44 3.00 -2.09
N ARG A 134 -13.51 2.22 -2.32
CA ARG A 134 -13.99 1.98 -3.68
C ARG A 134 -14.35 3.27 -4.40
N ALA A 135 -15.00 4.19 -3.70
CA ALA A 135 -15.35 5.48 -4.29
C ALA A 135 -14.12 6.28 -4.69
N ARG A 136 -13.08 6.27 -3.84
CA ARG A 136 -11.84 6.98 -4.15
C ARG A 136 -11.06 6.34 -5.28
N ILE A 137 -11.07 5.01 -5.34
CA ILE A 137 -10.43 4.27 -6.43
C ILE A 137 -11.14 4.59 -7.75
N PHE A 138 -12.47 4.60 -7.76
CA PHE A 138 -13.23 4.95 -8.94
C PHE A 138 -12.89 6.38 -9.39
N GLN A 139 -12.85 7.32 -8.46
CA GLN A 139 -12.51 8.70 -8.76
C GLN A 139 -11.10 8.80 -9.36
N ALA A 140 -10.14 8.07 -8.80
CA ALA A 140 -8.78 8.05 -9.31
C ALA A 140 -8.71 7.44 -10.71
N ASP A 141 -9.46 6.37 -10.97
CA ASP A 141 -9.49 5.73 -12.27
C ASP A 141 -10.07 6.66 -13.35
N VAL A 142 -11.07 7.46 -13.00
CA VAL A 142 -11.77 8.32 -13.97
C VAL A 142 -11.08 9.68 -14.11
N PHE A 143 -10.64 10.27 -13.01
CA PHE A 143 -10.16 11.66 -12.98
C PHE A 143 -8.67 11.80 -12.63
N GLY A 144 -8.05 10.72 -12.20
CA GLY A 144 -6.64 10.73 -11.77
C GLY A 144 -5.59 10.79 -12.86
#